data_8d8f0158e6a87ea9cd80933ceb4d7139
#
_entry.id   8d8f0158e6a87ea9cd80933ceb4d7139
#
_cell.length_a   1.000
_cell.length_b   1.000
_cell.length_c   1.000
_cell.angle_alpha   90.00
_cell.angle_beta   90.00
_cell.angle_gamma   90.00
#
_symmetry.space_group_name_H-M   'P 1'
#
loop_
_entity.id
_entity.type
_entity.pdbx_description
1 polymer ?
#
loop_
_entity_poly.entity_id
_entity_poly.type
_entity_poly.pdbx_seq_one_letter_code
_entity_poly.pdbx_strand_id
1 'polypeptide(L)'
;IDSIIAILFDAWRNKAPVYIMGNGGSASSASHFAADLSKTINDAPGKRGIRALTPWDNIPLVSAIVNDRPKDDIFCAWLDTHYETGGVGIGISVHGGSGTDLGGKWSQNLLKGLQHIKDRGGKTIGFSGYDGGPMKNLTDVCAVVPVQTPAIGTALVESFHVVLQHLIAFRLKEMIRDYVPEK
;
A
#
# COMPACT_ATOMS: atom_id res chain seq x y z
N ILE A 1 3.06 9.15 -9.97
CA ILE A 1 1.86 9.47 -9.17
C ILE A 1 0.60 9.23 -10.00
N ASP A 2 0.51 9.74 -11.22
CA ASP A 2 -0.70 9.62 -12.05
C ASP A 2 -1.09 8.15 -12.33
N SER A 3 -0.12 7.26 -12.54
CA SER A 3 -0.37 5.82 -12.71
C SER A 3 -0.95 5.18 -11.43
N ILE A 4 -0.52 5.63 -10.25
CA ILE A 4 -1.08 5.17 -8.96
C ILE A 4 -2.54 5.63 -8.83
N ILE A 5 -2.80 6.89 -9.15
CA ILE A 5 -4.15 7.46 -9.11
C ILE A 5 -5.07 6.72 -10.10
N ALA A 6 -4.59 6.40 -11.30
CA ALA A 6 -5.35 5.65 -12.29
C ALA A 6 -5.74 4.25 -11.78
N ILE A 7 -4.79 3.49 -11.20
CA ILE A 7 -5.07 2.17 -10.62
C ILE A 7 -6.12 2.27 -9.49
N LEU A 8 -5.99 3.25 -8.60
CA LEU A 8 -6.93 3.44 -7.49
C LEU A 8 -8.30 3.93 -7.96
N PHE A 9 -8.35 4.75 -9.00
CA PHE A 9 -9.60 5.17 -9.62
C PHE A 9 -10.34 4.00 -10.26
N ASP A 10 -9.62 3.12 -10.97
CA ASP A 10 -10.20 1.90 -11.53
C ASP A 10 -10.69 0.94 -10.42
N ALA A 11 -9.94 0.80 -9.33
CA ALA A 11 -10.38 0.04 -8.15
C ALA A 11 -11.67 0.63 -7.58
N TRP A 12 -11.77 1.97 -7.45
CA TRP A 12 -12.98 2.64 -7.01
C TRP A 12 -14.15 2.37 -7.97
N ARG A 13 -13.96 2.54 -9.28
CA ARG A 13 -15.01 2.27 -10.30
C ARG A 13 -15.55 0.85 -10.21
N ASN A 14 -14.66 -0.13 -10.10
CA ASN A 14 -14.96 -1.55 -10.07
C ASN A 14 -15.37 -2.07 -8.69
N LYS A 15 -15.42 -1.21 -7.65
CA LYS A 15 -15.68 -1.60 -6.25
C LYS A 15 -14.67 -2.61 -5.70
N ALA A 16 -13.49 -2.68 -6.32
CA ALA A 16 -12.43 -3.56 -5.88
C ALA A 16 -11.83 -3.08 -4.54
N PRO A 17 -11.49 -3.99 -3.62
CA PRO A 17 -10.82 -3.63 -2.38
C PRO A 17 -9.36 -3.25 -2.61
N VAL A 18 -8.82 -2.44 -1.70
CA VAL A 18 -7.41 -2.05 -1.66
C VAL A 18 -6.81 -2.56 -0.36
N TYR A 19 -5.74 -3.35 -0.46
CA TYR A 19 -5.03 -3.98 0.65
C TYR A 19 -3.71 -3.28 0.89
N ILE A 20 -3.56 -2.63 2.05
CA ILE A 20 -2.40 -1.79 2.33
C ILE A 20 -1.54 -2.44 3.41
N MET A 21 -0.28 -2.69 3.08
CA MET A 21 0.66 -3.43 3.89
C MET A 21 1.93 -2.62 4.15
N GLY A 22 2.47 -2.73 5.34
CA GLY A 22 3.72 -2.09 5.76
C GLY A 22 4.13 -2.59 7.14
N ASN A 23 5.39 -2.38 7.54
CA ASN A 23 5.93 -2.75 8.84
C ASN A 23 6.35 -1.50 9.62
N GLY A 24 6.28 -1.51 10.95
CA GLY A 24 6.74 -0.40 11.80
C GLY A 24 6.06 0.93 11.47
N GLY A 25 6.82 1.99 11.20
CA GLY A 25 6.29 3.29 10.78
C GLY A 25 5.50 3.21 9.49
N SER A 26 5.89 2.34 8.56
CA SER A 26 5.11 2.06 7.35
C SER A 26 3.77 1.36 7.63
N ALA A 27 3.62 0.64 8.75
CA ALA A 27 2.31 0.11 9.19
C ALA A 27 1.38 1.24 9.63
N SER A 28 1.90 2.24 10.35
CA SER A 28 1.15 3.45 10.71
C SER A 28 0.69 4.20 9.46
N SER A 29 1.59 4.36 8.47
CA SER A 29 1.26 4.96 7.18
C SER A 29 0.21 4.15 6.41
N ALA A 30 0.23 2.81 6.50
CA ALA A 30 -0.79 1.95 5.89
C ALA A 30 -2.17 2.18 6.47
N SER A 31 -2.31 2.23 7.81
CA SER A 31 -3.59 2.52 8.48
C SER A 31 -4.07 3.94 8.17
N HIS A 32 -3.16 4.92 8.15
CA HIS A 32 -3.51 6.30 7.79
C HIS A 32 -4.03 6.38 6.34
N PHE A 33 -3.34 5.76 5.40
CA PHE A 33 -3.75 5.79 4.00
C PHE A 33 -5.07 5.03 3.76
N ALA A 34 -5.30 3.92 4.48
CA ALA A 34 -6.58 3.22 4.45
C ALA A 34 -7.73 4.11 4.92
N ALA A 35 -7.52 4.89 5.99
CA ALA A 35 -8.49 5.86 6.47
C ALA A 35 -8.76 6.97 5.43
N ASP A 36 -7.72 7.51 4.79
CA ASP A 36 -7.87 8.54 3.76
C ASP A 36 -8.62 8.04 2.52
N LEU A 37 -8.29 6.86 2.02
CA LEU A 37 -8.97 6.26 0.87
C LEU A 37 -10.45 5.94 1.19
N SER A 38 -10.74 5.59 2.42
CA SER A 38 -12.12 5.29 2.86
C SER A 38 -12.91 6.56 3.15
N LYS A 39 -12.42 7.39 4.08
CA LYS A 39 -13.17 8.53 4.63
C LYS A 39 -13.01 9.79 3.77
N THR A 40 -11.79 10.18 3.42
CA THR A 40 -11.55 11.45 2.71
C THR A 40 -12.20 11.44 1.31
N ILE A 41 -12.18 10.29 0.64
CA ILE A 41 -12.86 10.11 -0.65
C ILE A 41 -14.39 10.11 -0.48
N ASN A 42 -14.90 9.49 0.58
CA ASN A 42 -16.34 9.46 0.87
C ASN A 42 -16.94 10.85 1.15
N ASP A 43 -16.11 11.81 1.54
CA ASP A 43 -16.54 13.22 1.70
C ASP A 43 -16.91 13.92 0.38
N ALA A 44 -16.64 13.31 -0.78
CA ALA A 44 -17.12 13.81 -2.06
C ALA A 44 -18.64 13.57 -2.17
N PRO A 45 -19.47 14.62 -2.42
CA PRO A 45 -20.92 14.50 -2.39
C PRO A 45 -21.46 13.40 -3.32
N GLY A 46 -22.28 12.51 -2.77
CA GLY A 46 -22.91 11.42 -3.52
C GLY A 46 -21.94 10.31 -3.98
N LYS A 47 -20.71 10.33 -3.49
CA LYS A 47 -19.70 9.33 -3.84
C LYS A 47 -19.36 8.46 -2.62
N ARG A 48 -19.04 7.19 -2.87
CA ARG A 48 -18.55 6.28 -1.82
C ARG A 48 -17.02 6.37 -1.72
N GLY A 49 -16.49 6.03 -0.55
CA GLY A 49 -15.05 5.79 -0.37
C GLY A 49 -14.57 4.51 -1.04
N ILE A 50 -13.27 4.27 -0.98
CA ILE A 50 -12.66 2.99 -1.35
C ILE A 50 -12.71 2.06 -0.13
N ARG A 51 -13.01 0.79 -0.34
CA ARG A 51 -12.86 -0.25 0.68
C ARG A 51 -11.37 -0.57 0.84
N ALA A 52 -10.68 0.25 1.61
CA ALA A 52 -9.27 0.09 1.92
C ALA A 52 -9.10 -0.64 3.26
N LEU A 53 -8.27 -1.67 3.27
CA LEU A 53 -8.08 -2.59 4.39
C LEU A 53 -6.59 -2.69 4.72
N THR A 54 -6.28 -2.85 6.00
CA THR A 54 -4.95 -3.16 6.48
C THR A 54 -5.03 -4.22 7.58
N PRO A 55 -4.06 -5.14 7.69
CA PRO A 55 -4.07 -6.13 8.77
C PRO A 55 -3.94 -5.48 10.16
N TRP A 56 -3.38 -4.28 10.24
CA TRP A 56 -3.10 -3.58 11.49
C TRP A 56 -4.33 -3.07 12.22
N ASP A 57 -5.50 -3.09 11.59
CA ASP A 57 -6.77 -2.76 12.23
C ASP A 57 -7.32 -3.93 13.07
N ASN A 58 -6.73 -5.13 12.96
CA ASN A 58 -7.09 -6.31 13.74
C ASN A 58 -5.85 -6.88 14.46
N ILE A 59 -5.45 -6.23 15.54
CA ILE A 59 -4.28 -6.63 16.33
C ILE A 59 -4.35 -8.08 16.84
N PRO A 60 -5.49 -8.58 17.36
CA PRO A 60 -5.60 -9.99 17.75
C PRO A 60 -5.30 -10.97 16.61
N LEU A 61 -5.79 -10.71 15.41
CA LEU A 61 -5.52 -11.56 14.24
C LEU A 61 -4.03 -11.54 13.88
N VAL A 62 -3.43 -10.35 13.80
CA VAL A 62 -2.01 -10.19 13.48
C VAL A 62 -1.13 -10.89 14.53
N SER A 63 -1.43 -10.73 15.81
CA SER A 63 -0.65 -11.34 16.88
C SER A 63 -0.75 -12.86 16.86
N ALA A 64 -1.92 -13.43 16.56
CA ALA A 64 -2.11 -14.87 16.39
C ALA A 64 -1.30 -15.41 15.20
N ILE A 65 -1.35 -14.72 14.04
CA ILE A 65 -0.56 -15.12 12.87
C ILE A 65 0.94 -15.12 13.20
N VAL A 66 1.45 -14.07 13.86
CA VAL A 66 2.86 -13.98 14.24
C VAL A 66 3.28 -15.05 15.23
N ASN A 67 2.37 -15.45 16.15
CA ASN A 67 2.64 -16.51 17.11
C ASN A 67 2.69 -17.90 16.46
N ASP A 68 1.84 -18.17 15.49
CA ASP A 68 1.58 -19.51 14.97
C ASP A 68 2.27 -19.80 13.63
N ARG A 69 2.74 -18.77 12.91
CA ARG A 69 3.33 -18.87 11.57
C ARG A 69 4.66 -18.13 11.45
N PRO A 70 5.49 -18.45 10.45
CA PRO A 70 6.68 -17.66 10.14
C PRO A 70 6.33 -16.18 9.93
N LYS A 71 7.12 -15.29 10.49
CA LYS A 71 6.91 -13.82 10.39
C LYS A 71 6.80 -13.31 8.94
N ASP A 72 7.40 -14.03 8.00
CA ASP A 72 7.35 -13.66 6.58
C ASP A 72 6.02 -13.99 5.93
N ASP A 73 5.14 -14.72 6.59
CA ASP A 73 3.85 -15.14 6.03
C ASP A 73 2.68 -14.27 6.51
N ILE A 74 2.94 -13.28 7.35
CA ILE A 74 1.90 -12.45 7.98
C ILE A 74 0.90 -11.86 6.96
N PHE A 75 1.40 -11.28 5.89
CA PHE A 75 0.53 -10.66 4.88
C PHE A 75 -0.16 -11.70 3.99
N CYS A 76 0.53 -12.78 3.64
CA CYS A 76 -0.08 -13.88 2.89
C CYS A 76 -1.21 -14.53 3.68
N ALA A 77 -0.98 -14.85 4.96
CA ALA A 77 -2.00 -15.45 5.83
C ALA A 77 -3.23 -14.56 6.02
N TRP A 78 -3.02 -13.24 6.10
CA TRP A 78 -4.12 -12.29 6.16
C TRP A 78 -4.86 -12.20 4.81
N LEU A 79 -4.15 -12.15 3.69
CA LEU A 79 -4.71 -12.10 2.35
C LEU A 79 -5.47 -13.37 1.97
N ASP A 80 -5.05 -14.55 2.45
CA ASP A 80 -5.78 -15.81 2.21
C ASP A 80 -7.25 -15.74 2.64
N THR A 81 -7.54 -14.93 3.66
CA THR A 81 -8.92 -14.74 4.16
C THR A 81 -9.62 -13.54 3.49
N HIS A 82 -8.88 -12.47 3.18
CA HIS A 82 -9.50 -11.19 2.84
C HIS A 82 -9.43 -10.83 1.35
N TYR A 83 -8.52 -11.47 0.59
CA TYR A 83 -8.30 -11.09 -0.80
C TYR A 83 -9.48 -11.50 -1.69
N GLU A 84 -9.94 -10.53 -2.46
CA GLU A 84 -10.96 -10.70 -3.52
C GLU A 84 -10.31 -10.43 -4.89
N THR A 85 -10.68 -11.23 -5.89
CA THR A 85 -10.16 -11.11 -7.25
C THR A 85 -10.36 -9.69 -7.80
N GLY A 86 -9.33 -9.14 -8.41
CA GLY A 86 -9.32 -7.76 -8.91
C GLY A 86 -8.91 -6.72 -7.85
N GLY A 87 -8.66 -7.15 -6.62
CA GLY A 87 -8.16 -6.28 -5.55
C GLY A 87 -6.77 -5.69 -5.86
N VAL A 88 -6.49 -4.53 -5.28
CA VAL A 88 -5.21 -3.82 -5.43
C VAL A 88 -4.38 -3.96 -4.17
N GLY A 89 -3.12 -4.35 -4.30
CA GLY A 89 -2.16 -4.38 -3.19
C GLY A 89 -1.29 -3.14 -3.16
N ILE A 90 -1.13 -2.54 -1.99
CA ILE A 90 -0.20 -1.44 -1.75
C ILE A 90 0.84 -1.91 -0.72
N GLY A 91 2.11 -1.85 -1.08
CA GLY A 91 3.22 -2.09 -0.18
C GLY A 91 3.94 -0.80 0.17
N ILE A 92 4.18 -0.57 1.47
CA ILE A 92 4.92 0.58 1.99
C ILE A 92 6.16 0.08 2.73
N SER A 93 7.34 0.45 2.27
CA SER A 93 8.62 0.06 2.89
C SER A 93 9.72 1.06 2.55
N VAL A 94 10.44 1.52 3.54
CA VAL A 94 11.57 2.43 3.33
C VAL A 94 12.62 1.85 2.38
N HIS A 95 12.95 0.57 2.53
CA HIS A 95 13.99 -0.10 1.74
C HIS A 95 13.43 -0.99 0.61
N GLY A 96 12.12 -0.95 0.36
CA GLY A 96 11.51 -1.69 -0.75
C GLY A 96 11.72 -3.21 -0.73
N GLY A 97 11.89 -3.80 0.46
CA GLY A 97 12.01 -5.25 0.64
C GLY A 97 13.43 -5.76 0.90
N SER A 98 14.47 -5.13 0.42
CA SER A 98 15.86 -5.35 0.83
C SER A 98 16.69 -4.15 0.42
N GLY A 99 17.50 -3.65 1.34
CA GLY A 99 18.44 -2.58 1.07
C GLY A 99 19.84 -3.15 0.83
N THR A 100 20.50 -2.69 -0.20
CA THR A 100 21.94 -2.91 -0.40
C THR A 100 22.78 -2.08 0.56
N ASP A 101 22.20 -0.99 1.05
CA ASP A 101 22.80 -0.01 1.95
C ASP A 101 23.05 -0.53 3.38
N LEU A 102 22.28 -1.51 3.86
CA LEU A 102 22.37 -2.04 5.22
C LEU A 102 22.68 -3.56 5.28
N GLY A 103 22.93 -4.19 4.15
CA GLY A 103 23.33 -5.61 4.07
C GLY A 103 22.29 -6.62 4.57
N GLY A 104 21.02 -6.23 4.73
CA GLY A 104 19.94 -7.07 5.27
C GLY A 104 18.81 -7.35 4.30
N LYS A 105 18.04 -8.41 4.59
CA LYS A 105 16.79 -8.71 3.90
C LYS A 105 15.62 -8.13 4.71
N TRP A 106 15.20 -6.93 4.36
CA TRP A 106 14.08 -6.24 5.01
C TRP A 106 12.75 -6.60 4.35
N SER A 107 11.67 -6.60 5.13
CA SER A 107 10.28 -6.64 4.63
C SER A 107 9.99 -7.75 3.62
N GLN A 108 10.56 -8.95 3.80
CA GLN A 108 10.31 -10.09 2.92
C GLN A 108 8.83 -10.51 2.96
N ASN A 109 8.17 -10.39 4.12
CA ASN A 109 6.73 -10.56 4.28
C ASN A 109 5.94 -9.67 3.30
N LEU A 110 6.38 -8.42 3.11
CA LEU A 110 5.72 -7.46 2.24
C LEU A 110 5.84 -7.85 0.77
N LEU A 111 7.05 -8.27 0.34
CA LEU A 111 7.26 -8.76 -1.03
C LEU A 111 6.41 -10.01 -1.31
N LYS A 112 6.34 -10.95 -0.36
CA LYS A 112 5.47 -12.13 -0.46
C LYS A 112 4.00 -11.74 -0.58
N GLY A 113 3.52 -10.79 0.23
CA GLY A 113 2.15 -10.30 0.15
C GLY A 113 1.80 -9.64 -1.19
N LEU A 114 2.71 -8.83 -1.73
CA LEU A 114 2.54 -8.21 -3.05
C LEU A 114 2.54 -9.26 -4.17
N GLN A 115 3.46 -10.24 -4.11
CA GLN A 115 3.50 -11.35 -5.06
C GLN A 115 2.22 -12.19 -5.00
N HIS A 116 1.72 -12.46 -3.79
CA HIS A 116 0.47 -13.19 -3.57
C HIS A 116 -0.74 -12.54 -4.28
N ILE A 117 -0.82 -11.20 -4.25
CA ILE A 117 -1.86 -10.44 -4.97
C ILE A 117 -1.65 -10.52 -6.48
N LYS A 118 -0.41 -10.34 -6.93
CA LYS A 118 -0.04 -10.37 -8.34
C LYS A 118 -0.33 -11.73 -8.99
N ASP A 119 -0.01 -12.82 -8.31
CA ASP A 119 -0.28 -14.20 -8.78
C ASP A 119 -1.78 -14.49 -8.92
N ARG A 120 -2.62 -13.72 -8.25
CA ARG A 120 -4.09 -13.78 -8.34
C ARG A 120 -4.70 -12.74 -9.28
N GLY A 121 -3.87 -12.11 -10.12
CA GLY A 121 -4.27 -11.14 -11.13
C GLY A 121 -4.60 -9.74 -10.60
N GLY A 122 -4.28 -9.44 -9.34
CA GLY A 122 -4.45 -8.12 -8.76
C GLY A 122 -3.37 -7.15 -9.22
N LYS A 123 -3.64 -5.86 -9.14
CA LYS A 123 -2.67 -4.79 -9.37
C LYS A 123 -1.88 -4.49 -8.11
N THR A 124 -0.64 -4.04 -8.29
CA THR A 124 0.27 -3.77 -7.16
C THR A 124 0.93 -2.40 -7.25
N ILE A 125 0.99 -1.71 -6.12
CA ILE A 125 1.58 -0.39 -5.95
C ILE A 125 2.65 -0.46 -4.87
N GLY A 126 3.82 0.12 -5.11
CA GLY A 126 4.90 0.25 -4.14
C GLY A 126 5.10 1.70 -3.70
N PHE A 127 5.41 1.89 -2.42
CA PHE A 127 6.00 3.11 -1.89
C PHE A 127 7.33 2.72 -1.24
N SER A 128 8.43 3.25 -1.76
CA SER A 128 9.77 2.94 -1.26
C SER A 128 10.69 4.15 -1.24
N GLY A 129 11.86 3.98 -0.72
CA GLY A 129 12.92 4.98 -0.73
C GLY A 129 14.20 4.46 -1.36
N TYR A 130 15.26 5.25 -1.28
CA TYR A 130 16.59 4.96 -1.81
C TYR A 130 16.57 4.58 -3.29
N ASP A 131 16.93 3.37 -3.64
CA ASP A 131 16.92 2.81 -5.00
C ASP A 131 15.58 2.14 -5.38
N GLY A 132 14.69 2.00 -4.39
CA GLY A 132 13.39 1.34 -4.54
C GLY A 132 13.37 -0.13 -4.14
N GLY A 133 14.52 -0.76 -3.98
CA GLY A 133 14.65 -2.18 -3.65
C GLY A 133 13.94 -3.11 -4.63
N PRO A 134 13.80 -4.40 -4.30
CA PRO A 134 13.07 -5.37 -5.10
C PRO A 134 11.61 -4.99 -5.39
N MET A 135 10.97 -4.24 -4.50
CA MET A 135 9.58 -3.77 -4.66
C MET A 135 9.39 -2.97 -5.94
N LYS A 136 10.39 -2.14 -6.32
CA LYS A 136 10.34 -1.32 -7.54
C LYS A 136 10.11 -2.16 -8.81
N ASN A 137 10.71 -3.35 -8.86
CA ASN A 137 10.59 -4.23 -10.02
C ASN A 137 9.42 -5.22 -9.89
N LEU A 138 8.98 -5.48 -8.67
CA LEU A 138 7.87 -6.39 -8.38
C LEU A 138 6.52 -5.76 -8.70
N THR A 139 6.32 -4.50 -8.34
CA THR A 139 5.03 -3.81 -8.44
C THR A 139 4.76 -3.26 -9.85
N ASP A 140 3.47 -3.12 -10.21
CA ASP A 140 3.07 -2.50 -11.47
C ASP A 140 3.50 -1.02 -11.55
N VAL A 141 3.53 -0.35 -10.41
CA VAL A 141 4.03 1.01 -10.24
C VAL A 141 4.63 1.19 -8.85
N CYS A 142 5.75 1.89 -8.75
CA CYS A 142 6.41 2.19 -7.48
C CYS A 142 6.76 3.68 -7.40
N ALA A 143 6.28 4.35 -6.36
CA ALA A 143 6.74 5.68 -5.98
C ALA A 143 8.01 5.54 -5.13
N VAL A 144 9.12 6.08 -5.63
CA VAL A 144 10.41 6.01 -4.92
C VAL A 144 10.80 7.40 -4.45
N VAL A 145 11.07 7.55 -3.16
CA VAL A 145 11.64 8.76 -2.55
C VAL A 145 13.17 8.63 -2.59
N PRO A 146 13.86 9.34 -3.50
CA PRO A 146 15.30 9.19 -3.67
C PRO A 146 16.04 9.91 -2.54
N VAL A 147 16.47 9.19 -1.51
CA VAL A 147 17.26 9.71 -0.39
C VAL A 147 18.64 9.10 -0.44
N GLN A 148 19.68 9.93 -0.28
CA GLN A 148 21.07 9.49 -0.30
C GLN A 148 21.76 9.57 1.08
N THR A 149 21.04 10.06 2.09
CA THR A 149 21.59 10.28 3.44
C THR A 149 21.14 9.18 4.41
N PRO A 150 21.98 8.19 4.73
CA PRO A 150 21.58 7.07 5.58
C PRO A 150 21.14 7.49 7.00
N ALA A 151 21.80 8.51 7.58
CA ALA A 151 21.60 8.89 8.97
C ALA A 151 20.15 9.31 9.32
N ILE A 152 19.44 9.95 8.39
CA ILE A 152 18.06 10.41 8.57
C ILE A 152 17.12 9.87 7.49
N GLY A 153 17.63 9.03 6.60
CA GLY A 153 16.93 8.58 5.39
C GLY A 153 15.61 7.89 5.70
N THR A 154 15.58 7.00 6.69
CA THR A 154 14.35 6.31 7.11
C THR A 154 13.26 7.30 7.52
N ALA A 155 13.57 8.26 8.39
CA ALA A 155 12.60 9.24 8.86
C ALA A 155 12.10 10.14 7.72
N LEU A 156 12.99 10.55 6.80
CA LEU A 156 12.61 11.35 5.64
C LEU A 156 11.69 10.56 4.70
N VAL A 157 12.05 9.33 4.36
CA VAL A 157 11.25 8.48 3.45
C VAL A 157 9.86 8.24 4.03
N GLU A 158 9.75 7.87 5.31
CA GLU A 158 8.44 7.67 5.97
C GLU A 158 7.59 8.94 5.95
N SER A 159 8.18 10.11 6.23
CA SER A 159 7.47 11.39 6.18
C SER A 159 7.01 11.74 4.75
N PHE A 160 7.86 11.55 3.75
CA PHE A 160 7.48 11.79 2.36
C PHE A 160 6.44 10.79 1.85
N HIS A 161 6.43 9.56 2.31
CA HIS A 161 5.35 8.62 1.98
C HIS A 161 3.99 9.17 2.40
N VAL A 162 3.87 9.75 3.60
CA VAL A 162 2.62 10.37 4.06
C VAL A 162 2.23 11.57 3.19
N VAL A 163 3.20 12.43 2.83
CA VAL A 163 2.95 13.56 1.91
C VAL A 163 2.40 13.08 0.57
N LEU A 164 3.01 12.03 -0.01
CA LEU A 164 2.55 11.45 -1.28
C LEU A 164 1.17 10.81 -1.15
N GLN A 165 0.87 10.13 -0.05
CA GLN A 165 -0.44 9.52 0.22
C GLN A 165 -1.54 10.59 0.28
N HIS A 166 -1.32 11.70 0.99
CA HIS A 166 -2.25 12.83 1.00
C HIS A 166 -2.46 13.41 -0.40
N LEU A 167 -1.38 13.67 -1.14
CA LEU A 167 -1.48 14.15 -2.52
C LEU A 167 -2.35 13.22 -3.39
N ILE A 168 -2.11 11.92 -3.31
CA ILE A 168 -2.87 10.91 -4.05
C ILE A 168 -4.33 10.91 -3.62
N ALA A 169 -4.61 10.89 -2.32
CA ALA A 169 -5.98 10.85 -1.79
C ALA A 169 -6.79 12.07 -2.23
N PHE A 170 -6.21 13.28 -2.15
CA PHE A 170 -6.91 14.50 -2.55
C PHE A 170 -7.12 14.60 -4.06
N ARG A 171 -6.11 14.24 -4.87
CA ARG A 171 -6.26 14.21 -6.33
C ARG A 171 -7.27 13.16 -6.77
N LEU A 172 -7.27 11.99 -6.14
CA LEU A 172 -8.24 10.94 -6.40
C LEU A 172 -9.66 11.37 -6.03
N LYS A 173 -9.83 12.07 -4.89
CA LYS A 173 -11.11 12.66 -4.47
C LYS A 173 -11.65 13.64 -5.51
N GLU A 174 -10.82 14.54 -6.04
CA GLU A 174 -11.22 15.46 -7.11
C GLU A 174 -11.68 14.70 -8.36
N MET A 175 -10.90 13.73 -8.80
CA MET A 175 -11.22 12.92 -9.98
C MET A 175 -12.53 12.14 -9.80
N ILE A 176 -12.76 11.57 -8.61
CA ILE A 176 -14.00 10.85 -8.28
C ILE A 176 -15.20 11.80 -8.20
N ARG A 177 -15.04 12.98 -7.60
CA ARG A 177 -16.08 14.00 -7.51
C ARG A 177 -16.59 14.38 -8.91
N ASP A 178 -15.66 14.59 -9.82
CA ASP A 178 -15.94 15.10 -11.16
C ASP A 178 -16.35 14.00 -12.15
N TYR A 179 -16.23 12.73 -11.75
CA TYR A 179 -16.60 11.60 -12.60
C TYR A 179 -18.12 11.44 -12.75
N VAL A 180 -18.57 11.46 -13.99
CA VAL A 180 -19.94 11.14 -14.39
C VAL A 180 -19.93 9.80 -15.16
N PRO A 181 -20.64 8.76 -14.69
CA PRO A 181 -20.72 7.49 -15.43
C PRO A 181 -21.30 7.71 -16.83
N GLU A 182 -20.69 7.11 -17.83
CA GLU A 182 -21.31 7.00 -19.14
C GLU A 182 -22.63 6.21 -19.00
N LYS A 183 -23.69 6.69 -19.66
CA LYS A 183 -25.02 6.07 -19.63
C LYS A 183 -25.05 4.78 -20.43
#